data_b8d76e658ee458cb3b691f0c33219382
#
_entry.id   b8d76e658ee458cb3b691f0c33219382
#
_cell.length_a   1.000
_cell.length_b   1.000
_cell.length_c   1.000
_cell.angle_alpha   90.00
_cell.angle_beta   90.00
_cell.angle_gamma   90.00
#
_symmetry.space_group_name_H-M   'P 1'
#
loop_
_entity.id
_entity.type
_entity.pdbx_description
1 polymer ?
#
loop_
_entity_poly.entity_id
_entity_poly.type
_entity_poly.pdbx_seq_one_letter_code
_entity_poly.pdbx_strand_id
1 'polypeptide(L)'
;TENIIIDHCSFSWSMEENVTMYDNKYTTMQWCILSEPLYVSKHDKGARGYGAQWGGEHSTFHHNLFAHCVGRTPLVNGARDKSASGHDAFVDTEIINNVHFNWGNKGALYGGQLHSIVEGAYSRTNLINNYYKPGPATNTFQDRWFADCSHDASSATGLGEWYIDGNMFETNEYKNDKNKGDHSKVNANNWIYADENNSKKAVNLRAGIDKINEIKLTAPSAN
;
A
#
# COMPACT_ATOMS: atom_id res chain seq x y z
N THR A 1 -3.55 -18.89 -7.58
CA THR A 1 -2.41 -18.89 -8.55
C THR A 1 -1.10 -18.68 -7.80
N GLU A 2 0.00 -19.28 -8.26
CA GLU A 2 1.29 -19.20 -7.59
C GLU A 2 2.46 -19.14 -8.57
N ASN A 3 3.64 -18.71 -8.05
CA ASN A 3 4.89 -18.59 -8.82
C ASN A 3 4.78 -17.64 -10.01
N ILE A 4 4.42 -16.39 -9.75
CA ILE A 4 4.23 -15.36 -10.77
C ILE A 4 5.34 -14.32 -10.67
N ILE A 5 5.94 -13.97 -11.80
CA ILE A 5 6.81 -12.80 -11.93
C ILE A 5 6.27 -11.90 -13.03
N ILE A 6 6.10 -10.61 -12.69
CA ILE A 6 5.79 -9.54 -13.64
C ILE A 6 6.95 -8.55 -13.58
N ASP A 7 7.63 -8.39 -14.70
CA ASP A 7 8.88 -7.65 -14.78
C ASP A 7 8.93 -6.72 -16.00
N HIS A 8 9.39 -5.48 -15.80
CA HIS A 8 9.57 -4.46 -16.84
C HIS A 8 8.33 -4.23 -17.71
N CYS A 9 7.14 -4.16 -17.09
CA CYS A 9 5.87 -3.93 -17.78
C CYS A 9 5.33 -2.53 -17.51
N SER A 10 4.48 -2.03 -18.42
CA SER A 10 3.70 -0.80 -18.22
C SER A 10 2.20 -1.09 -18.24
N PHE A 11 1.48 -0.52 -17.27
CA PHE A 11 0.04 -0.67 -17.11
C PHE A 11 -0.60 0.71 -17.01
N SER A 12 -1.59 0.98 -17.88
CA SER A 12 -2.27 2.26 -17.91
C SER A 12 -3.70 2.13 -18.46
N TRP A 13 -4.49 3.19 -18.27
CA TRP A 13 -5.81 3.38 -18.85
C TRP A 13 -6.84 2.33 -18.48
N SER A 14 -6.69 1.71 -17.34
CA SER A 14 -7.72 0.84 -16.77
C SER A 14 -8.96 1.63 -16.34
N MET A 15 -10.11 0.99 -16.29
CA MET A 15 -11.34 1.59 -15.77
C MET A 15 -11.44 1.56 -14.25
N GLU A 16 -10.65 0.75 -13.56
CA GLU A 16 -10.57 0.68 -12.10
C GLU A 16 -9.10 0.65 -11.65
N GLU A 17 -8.52 -0.47 -11.25
CA GLU A 17 -7.09 -0.61 -10.99
C GLU A 17 -6.32 -0.96 -12.27
N ASN A 18 -5.12 -0.38 -12.41
CA ASN A 18 -4.22 -0.80 -13.48
C ASN A 18 -3.75 -2.24 -13.29
N VAL A 19 -3.56 -2.66 -12.04
CA VAL A 19 -3.15 -4.03 -11.70
C VAL A 19 -3.86 -4.50 -10.46
N THR A 20 -4.39 -5.71 -10.50
CA THR A 20 -4.95 -6.39 -9.33
C THR A 20 -4.25 -7.72 -9.13
N MET A 21 -3.54 -7.87 -8.01
CA MET A 21 -2.76 -9.05 -7.64
C MET A 21 -2.98 -9.35 -6.16
N TYR A 22 -3.90 -10.23 -5.88
CA TYR A 22 -4.14 -10.79 -4.55
C TYR A 22 -4.66 -12.22 -4.71
N ASP A 23 -4.87 -12.93 -3.63
CA ASP A 23 -5.29 -14.33 -3.65
C ASP A 23 -4.33 -15.20 -4.50
N ASN A 24 -3.05 -14.92 -4.34
CA ASN A 24 -1.95 -15.61 -5.02
C ASN A 24 -0.83 -15.91 -4.03
N LYS A 25 0.14 -16.72 -4.46
CA LYS A 25 1.31 -17.08 -3.65
C LYS A 25 2.60 -16.92 -4.45
N TYR A 26 3.69 -16.58 -3.75
CA TYR A 26 5.01 -16.45 -4.36
C TYR A 26 5.01 -15.55 -5.60
N THR A 27 4.47 -14.34 -5.43
CA THR A 27 4.34 -13.39 -6.52
C THR A 27 5.36 -12.27 -6.40
N THR A 28 6.02 -11.94 -7.50
CA THR A 28 6.89 -10.78 -7.58
C THR A 28 6.43 -9.86 -8.71
N MET A 29 6.30 -8.57 -8.42
CA MET A 29 6.14 -7.54 -9.44
C MET A 29 7.23 -6.50 -9.26
N GLN A 30 8.03 -6.28 -10.31
CA GLN A 30 9.21 -5.44 -10.23
C GLN A 30 9.44 -4.62 -11.49
N TRP A 31 10.09 -3.45 -11.33
CA TRP A 31 10.51 -2.57 -12.42
C TRP A 31 9.39 -2.19 -13.39
N CYS A 32 8.16 -2.13 -12.88
CA CYS A 32 6.97 -1.83 -13.66
C CYS A 32 6.53 -0.37 -13.48
N ILE A 33 5.79 0.13 -14.48
CA ILE A 33 5.14 1.44 -14.43
C ILE A 33 3.62 1.24 -14.37
N LEU A 34 2.98 1.81 -13.36
CA LEU A 34 1.53 1.83 -13.19
C LEU A 34 1.08 3.29 -13.22
N SER A 35 0.50 3.73 -14.33
CA SER A 35 0.20 5.15 -14.50
C SER A 35 -1.13 5.41 -15.19
N GLU A 36 -1.65 6.62 -14.98
CA GLU A 36 -2.76 7.20 -15.75
C GLU A 36 -3.99 6.28 -15.92
N PRO A 37 -4.51 5.64 -14.85
CA PRO A 37 -5.79 4.95 -14.93
C PRO A 37 -6.91 5.96 -15.23
N LEU A 38 -7.97 5.54 -15.92
CA LEU A 38 -9.06 6.41 -16.32
C LEU A 38 -9.91 6.81 -15.12
N TYR A 39 -9.86 8.09 -14.74
CA TYR A 39 -10.67 8.59 -13.62
C TYR A 39 -12.16 8.61 -13.94
N VAL A 40 -12.51 9.19 -15.09
CA VAL A 40 -13.88 9.20 -15.60
C VAL A 40 -14.00 8.18 -16.70
N SER A 41 -14.64 7.07 -16.40
CA SER A 41 -14.87 5.96 -17.33
C SER A 41 -16.33 5.51 -17.25
N LYS A 42 -16.71 4.50 -18.06
CA LYS A 42 -18.03 3.86 -17.99
C LYS A 42 -18.13 2.80 -16.88
N HIS A 43 -17.36 2.93 -15.81
CA HIS A 43 -17.42 1.98 -14.70
C HIS A 43 -18.72 2.17 -13.91
N ASP A 44 -19.42 1.08 -13.59
CA ASP A 44 -20.74 1.09 -12.93
C ASP A 44 -20.73 1.76 -11.55
N LYS A 45 -19.59 1.74 -10.86
CA LYS A 45 -19.41 2.40 -9.56
C LYS A 45 -18.98 3.88 -9.66
N GLY A 46 -19.02 4.48 -10.85
CA GLY A 46 -18.62 5.86 -11.09
C GLY A 46 -17.09 6.05 -11.23
N ALA A 47 -16.62 7.26 -10.91
CA ALA A 47 -15.21 7.63 -11.06
C ALA A 47 -14.26 6.77 -10.20
N ARG A 48 -13.21 6.22 -10.82
CA ARG A 48 -12.23 5.32 -10.20
C ARG A 48 -10.79 5.85 -10.34
N GLY A 49 -9.99 5.37 -11.25
CA GLY A 49 -8.64 5.85 -11.52
C GLY A 49 -7.58 5.36 -10.52
N TYR A 50 -7.59 4.08 -10.21
CA TYR A 50 -6.73 3.49 -9.18
C TYR A 50 -5.47 2.83 -9.74
N GLY A 51 -4.38 2.86 -8.96
CA GLY A 51 -3.10 2.26 -9.34
C GLY A 51 -3.14 0.75 -9.26
N ALA A 52 -3.21 0.19 -8.07
CA ALA A 52 -3.18 -1.25 -7.88
C ALA A 52 -3.91 -1.71 -6.61
N GLN A 53 -4.27 -2.98 -6.61
CA GLN A 53 -4.64 -3.73 -5.41
C GLN A 53 -3.67 -4.91 -5.27
N TRP A 54 -2.84 -4.89 -4.22
CA TRP A 54 -1.80 -5.87 -3.97
C TRP A 54 -2.02 -6.65 -2.69
N GLY A 55 -1.61 -7.90 -2.68
CA GLY A 55 -1.70 -8.79 -1.54
C GLY A 55 -1.15 -10.17 -1.89
N GLY A 56 -1.59 -11.19 -1.16
CA GLY A 56 -1.20 -12.57 -1.36
C GLY A 56 -0.19 -13.06 -0.33
N GLU A 57 0.09 -14.35 -0.39
CA GLU A 57 1.01 -15.04 0.50
C GLU A 57 2.42 -15.06 -0.12
N HIS A 58 3.45 -14.62 0.63
CA HIS A 58 4.84 -14.51 0.17
C HIS A 58 4.99 -13.68 -1.12
N SER A 59 4.37 -12.49 -1.13
CA SER A 59 4.35 -11.62 -2.29
C SER A 59 5.25 -10.39 -2.11
N THR A 60 6.05 -10.07 -3.13
CA THR A 60 6.98 -8.93 -3.10
C THR A 60 6.73 -7.99 -4.28
N PHE A 61 6.56 -6.72 -3.97
CA PHE A 61 6.31 -5.65 -4.94
C PHE A 61 7.39 -4.57 -4.77
N HIS A 62 8.34 -4.51 -5.72
CA HIS A 62 9.48 -3.63 -5.55
C HIS A 62 9.93 -2.92 -6.83
N HIS A 63 10.57 -1.76 -6.67
CA HIS A 63 11.12 -0.95 -7.76
C HIS A 63 10.08 -0.58 -8.83
N ASN A 64 8.82 -0.42 -8.45
CA ASN A 64 7.77 0.02 -9.35
C ASN A 64 7.54 1.53 -9.23
N LEU A 65 7.04 2.14 -10.29
CA LEU A 65 6.60 3.52 -10.33
C LEU A 65 5.07 3.58 -10.41
N PHE A 66 4.45 4.19 -9.41
CA PHE A 66 3.08 4.70 -9.51
C PHE A 66 3.10 6.16 -9.88
N ALA A 67 2.38 6.54 -10.93
CA ALA A 67 2.28 7.93 -11.34
C ALA A 67 0.85 8.31 -11.77
N HIS A 68 0.38 9.47 -11.31
CA HIS A 68 -0.92 10.04 -11.75
C HIS A 68 -2.15 9.15 -11.48
N CYS A 69 -2.10 8.34 -10.42
CA CYS A 69 -3.24 7.55 -9.96
C CYS A 69 -4.04 8.35 -8.95
N VAL A 70 -5.37 8.23 -8.96
CA VAL A 70 -6.23 8.96 -8.00
C VAL A 70 -6.03 8.45 -6.56
N GLY A 71 -5.64 7.20 -6.42
CA GLY A 71 -5.33 6.54 -5.15
C GLY A 71 -4.99 5.07 -5.39
N ARG A 72 -4.97 4.27 -4.33
CA ARG A 72 -4.56 2.87 -4.36
C ARG A 72 -3.19 2.69 -5.01
N THR A 73 -2.19 3.29 -4.39
CA THR A 73 -0.80 3.15 -4.82
C THR A 73 0.06 2.42 -3.76
N PRO A 74 -0.25 1.17 -3.39
CA PRO A 74 -1.45 0.39 -3.71
C PRO A 74 -2.56 0.46 -2.64
N LEU A 75 -3.72 -0.18 -2.88
CA LEU A 75 -4.53 -0.78 -1.82
C LEU A 75 -3.86 -2.10 -1.42
N VAL A 76 -3.49 -2.24 -0.16
CA VAL A 76 -3.05 -3.52 0.40
C VAL A 76 -4.28 -4.36 0.74
N ASN A 77 -4.44 -5.48 0.05
CA ASN A 77 -5.69 -6.24 0.13
C ASN A 77 -5.94 -6.82 1.54
N GLY A 78 -4.91 -7.15 2.26
CA GLY A 78 -5.02 -7.77 3.58
C GLY A 78 -5.67 -9.16 3.51
N ALA A 79 -5.93 -9.75 4.66
CA ALA A 79 -6.64 -11.01 4.78
C ALA A 79 -8.14 -10.76 4.75
N ARG A 80 -8.78 -10.87 3.60
CA ARG A 80 -10.17 -10.40 3.36
C ARG A 80 -11.22 -11.50 3.34
N ASP A 81 -10.84 -12.75 3.25
CA ASP A 81 -11.80 -13.83 3.20
C ASP A 81 -12.57 -13.98 4.54
N LYS A 82 -13.83 -13.69 4.48
CA LYS A 82 -14.78 -13.90 5.59
C LYS A 82 -15.44 -15.27 5.56
N SER A 83 -15.18 -16.05 4.51
CA SER A 83 -15.69 -17.41 4.35
C SER A 83 -14.67 -18.44 4.82
N ALA A 84 -15.07 -19.66 4.95
CA ALA A 84 -14.17 -20.78 5.25
C ALA A 84 -13.34 -21.25 4.04
N SER A 85 -13.40 -20.57 2.91
CA SER A 85 -12.69 -20.98 1.69
C SER A 85 -11.17 -20.82 1.77
N GLY A 86 -10.68 -20.00 2.70
CA GLY A 86 -9.25 -19.89 3.00
C GLY A 86 -8.43 -19.02 2.06
N HIS A 87 -9.03 -18.50 1.00
CA HIS A 87 -8.35 -17.53 0.14
C HIS A 87 -8.13 -16.23 0.91
N ASP A 88 -7.04 -15.56 0.67
CA ASP A 88 -6.64 -14.33 1.36
C ASP A 88 -6.59 -14.42 2.91
N ALA A 89 -6.65 -15.62 3.48
CA ALA A 89 -6.58 -15.77 4.94
C ALA A 89 -5.17 -15.55 5.49
N PHE A 90 -4.15 -15.82 4.69
CA PHE A 90 -2.74 -15.73 5.05
C PHE A 90 -2.05 -14.79 4.07
N VAL A 91 -1.82 -13.57 4.50
CA VAL A 91 -1.26 -12.51 3.65
C VAL A 91 0.02 -11.98 4.27
N ASP A 92 1.10 -12.10 3.54
CA ASP A 92 2.39 -11.47 3.83
C ASP A 92 2.95 -10.82 2.58
N THR A 93 2.96 -9.50 2.62
CA THR A 93 3.26 -8.66 1.47
C THR A 93 4.42 -7.73 1.76
N GLU A 94 5.38 -7.69 0.86
CA GLU A 94 6.50 -6.75 0.88
C GLU A 94 6.31 -5.67 -0.17
N ILE A 95 6.35 -4.40 0.24
CA ILE A 95 6.25 -3.22 -0.62
C ILE A 95 7.51 -2.40 -0.39
N ILE A 96 8.49 -2.55 -1.31
CA ILE A 96 9.86 -2.11 -1.06
C ILE A 96 10.41 -1.30 -2.24
N ASN A 97 11.08 -0.19 -1.95
CA ASN A 97 11.80 0.61 -2.97
C ASN A 97 10.91 1.07 -4.14
N ASN A 98 9.61 1.30 -3.92
CA ASN A 98 8.74 1.84 -4.96
C ASN A 98 8.74 3.37 -4.93
N VAL A 99 8.37 3.96 -6.05
CA VAL A 99 8.15 5.41 -6.19
C VAL A 99 6.66 5.67 -6.37
N HIS A 100 6.13 6.60 -5.58
CA HIS A 100 4.73 7.02 -5.63
C HIS A 100 4.69 8.50 -5.96
N PHE A 101 4.27 8.84 -7.17
CA PHE A 101 4.26 10.21 -7.66
C PHE A 101 2.83 10.69 -7.98
N ASN A 102 2.50 11.89 -7.48
CA ASN A 102 1.32 12.66 -7.88
C ASN A 102 0.00 11.85 -7.76
N TRP A 103 -0.20 11.18 -6.61
CA TRP A 103 -1.49 10.57 -6.31
C TRP A 103 -2.57 11.64 -6.11
N GLY A 104 -3.81 11.26 -6.31
CA GLY A 104 -4.94 12.17 -6.17
C GLY A 104 -5.55 12.20 -4.76
N ASN A 105 -6.84 12.49 -4.72
CA ASN A 105 -7.59 12.75 -3.48
C ASN A 105 -8.01 11.49 -2.69
N LYS A 106 -7.59 10.31 -3.10
CA LYS A 106 -7.92 9.04 -2.42
C LYS A 106 -6.80 8.53 -1.50
N GLY A 107 -5.72 9.31 -1.34
CA GLY A 107 -4.53 8.90 -0.59
C GLY A 107 -3.57 8.03 -1.40
N ALA A 108 -2.35 7.87 -0.90
CA ALA A 108 -1.35 7.04 -1.57
C ALA A 108 -1.62 5.56 -1.32
N LEU A 109 -1.27 5.05 -0.16
CA LEU A 109 -1.43 3.65 0.22
C LEU A 109 -2.44 3.51 1.36
N TYR A 110 -3.22 2.43 1.35
CA TYR A 110 -4.07 2.07 2.49
C TYR A 110 -4.42 0.58 2.48
N GLY A 111 -4.98 0.10 3.57
CA GLY A 111 -5.49 -1.27 3.65
C GLY A 111 -4.79 -2.15 4.68
N GLY A 112 -4.62 -3.43 4.34
CA GLY A 112 -3.90 -4.41 5.16
C GLY A 112 -4.68 -4.96 6.35
N GLN A 113 -6.00 -4.75 6.44
CA GLN A 113 -6.82 -5.23 7.55
C GLN A 113 -7.01 -6.74 7.53
N LEU A 114 -7.30 -7.27 8.71
CA LEU A 114 -7.70 -8.65 8.89
C LEU A 114 -9.24 -8.72 8.89
N HIS A 115 -9.81 -9.38 7.90
CA HIS A 115 -11.24 -9.66 7.79
C HIS A 115 -11.57 -11.15 7.83
N SER A 116 -10.56 -12.01 7.74
CA SER A 116 -10.74 -13.45 7.73
C SER A 116 -11.22 -13.96 9.10
N ILE A 117 -12.06 -14.99 9.06
CA ILE A 117 -12.50 -15.77 10.23
C ILE A 117 -11.81 -17.11 10.30
N VAL A 118 -10.88 -17.40 9.41
CA VAL A 118 -10.09 -18.65 9.42
C VAL A 118 -9.16 -18.63 10.62
N GLU A 119 -9.09 -19.73 11.34
CA GLU A 119 -8.21 -19.86 12.50
C GLU A 119 -6.74 -19.66 12.08
N GLY A 120 -6.03 -18.81 12.83
CA GLY A 120 -4.64 -18.47 12.54
C GLY A 120 -4.43 -17.50 11.38
N ALA A 121 -5.50 -16.96 10.79
CA ALA A 121 -5.39 -15.98 9.71
C ALA A 121 -4.54 -14.77 10.13
N TYR A 122 -3.76 -14.26 9.18
CA TYR A 122 -2.94 -13.07 9.38
C TYR A 122 -2.90 -12.16 8.15
N SER A 123 -2.66 -10.89 8.40
CA SER A 123 -2.30 -9.92 7.38
C SER A 123 -1.05 -9.17 7.83
N ARG A 124 0.05 -9.31 7.11
CA ARG A 124 1.36 -8.76 7.43
C ARG A 124 1.90 -7.97 6.25
N THR A 125 2.42 -6.78 6.51
CA THR A 125 2.94 -5.92 5.45
C THR A 125 4.25 -5.27 5.88
N ASN A 126 5.28 -5.46 5.06
CA ASN A 126 6.52 -4.69 5.13
C ASN A 126 6.44 -3.52 4.15
N LEU A 127 6.53 -2.29 4.65
CA LEU A 127 6.53 -1.07 3.86
C LEU A 127 7.87 -0.35 4.06
N ILE A 128 8.83 -0.60 3.16
CA ILE A 128 10.22 -0.26 3.40
C ILE A 128 10.81 0.54 2.24
N ASN A 129 11.53 1.61 2.56
CA ASN A 129 12.33 2.39 1.61
C ASN A 129 11.54 2.90 0.39
N ASN A 130 10.25 3.13 0.48
CA ASN A 130 9.49 3.70 -0.61
C ASN A 130 9.64 5.23 -0.62
N TYR A 131 9.50 5.81 -1.79
CA TYR A 131 9.62 7.25 -2.01
C TYR A 131 8.28 7.84 -2.44
N TYR A 132 7.77 8.78 -1.66
CA TYR A 132 6.49 9.43 -1.87
C TYR A 132 6.71 10.89 -2.26
N LYS A 133 6.35 11.23 -3.49
CA LYS A 133 6.44 12.58 -4.03
C LYS A 133 5.05 13.12 -4.39
N PRO A 134 4.43 13.96 -3.55
CA PRO A 134 3.23 14.69 -3.91
C PRO A 134 3.41 15.48 -5.20
N GLY A 135 2.33 15.66 -5.94
CA GLY A 135 2.33 16.41 -7.18
C GLY A 135 1.11 17.33 -7.32
N PRO A 136 0.87 17.92 -8.49
CA PRO A 136 -0.25 18.85 -8.70
C PRO A 136 -1.63 18.28 -8.37
N ALA A 137 -1.82 16.97 -8.57
CA ALA A 137 -3.08 16.29 -8.28
C ALA A 137 -3.25 15.90 -6.82
N THR A 138 -2.15 15.85 -6.04
CA THR A 138 -2.20 15.49 -4.63
C THR A 138 -2.84 16.62 -3.83
N ASN A 139 -3.92 16.30 -3.14
CA ASN A 139 -4.63 17.30 -2.38
C ASN A 139 -3.99 17.49 -0.99
N THR A 140 -4.15 18.69 -0.42
CA THR A 140 -3.50 19.12 0.83
C THR A 140 -3.84 18.25 2.04
N PHE A 141 -4.99 17.61 2.02
CA PHE A 141 -5.39 16.69 3.09
C PHE A 141 -4.70 15.33 2.97
N GLN A 142 -4.51 14.88 1.74
CA GLN A 142 -3.97 13.55 1.43
C GLN A 142 -2.43 13.54 1.32
N ASP A 143 -1.78 14.69 1.38
CA ASP A 143 -0.33 14.78 1.37
C ASP A 143 0.33 14.57 2.74
N ARG A 144 -0.48 14.43 3.79
CA ARG A 144 0.02 14.20 5.15
C ARG A 144 0.37 12.75 5.44
N TRP A 145 -0.28 11.83 4.73
CA TRP A 145 -0.13 10.40 4.96
C TRP A 145 0.29 9.69 3.70
N PHE A 146 1.30 8.91 3.82
CA PHE A 146 1.68 8.00 2.76
C PHE A 146 1.06 6.61 2.94
N ALA A 147 0.57 6.27 4.13
CA ALA A 147 -0.09 5.01 4.41
C ALA A 147 -1.21 5.17 5.45
N ASP A 148 -2.40 4.63 5.15
CA ASP A 148 -3.51 4.48 6.09
C ASP A 148 -3.68 3.00 6.44
N CYS A 149 -3.05 2.59 7.52
CA CYS A 149 -3.03 1.20 7.99
C CYS A 149 -4.30 0.80 8.77
N SER A 150 -5.20 1.72 9.02
CA SER A 150 -6.45 1.51 9.77
C SER A 150 -7.70 1.69 8.93
N HIS A 151 -7.57 1.82 7.62
CA HIS A 151 -8.70 1.96 6.71
C HIS A 151 -9.73 0.85 6.93
N ASP A 152 -11.01 1.23 7.04
CA ASP A 152 -12.12 0.32 7.33
C ASP A 152 -11.98 -0.56 8.61
N ALA A 153 -11.18 -0.14 9.56
CA ALA A 153 -10.94 -0.87 10.80
C ALA A 153 -12.23 -1.20 11.59
N SER A 154 -13.29 -0.42 11.41
CA SER A 154 -14.58 -0.66 12.06
C SER A 154 -15.30 -1.90 11.53
N SER A 155 -15.03 -2.32 10.30
CA SER A 155 -15.62 -3.50 9.66
C SER A 155 -14.68 -4.73 9.70
N ALA A 156 -13.44 -4.55 10.11
CA ALA A 156 -12.43 -5.59 10.18
C ALA A 156 -12.58 -6.45 11.45
N THR A 157 -12.14 -7.71 11.38
CA THR A 157 -11.98 -8.57 12.55
C THR A 157 -10.73 -8.21 13.35
N GLY A 158 -9.78 -7.53 12.72
CA GLY A 158 -8.56 -7.02 13.32
C GLY A 158 -7.79 -6.11 12.40
N LEU A 159 -6.79 -5.44 12.97
CA LEU A 159 -5.80 -4.69 12.18
C LEU A 159 -4.73 -5.64 11.67
N GLY A 160 -4.13 -5.29 10.52
CA GLY A 160 -2.94 -5.97 10.04
C GLY A 160 -1.71 -5.67 10.89
N GLU A 161 -0.71 -6.50 10.76
CA GLU A 161 0.63 -6.30 11.33
C GLU A 161 1.49 -5.56 10.30
N TRP A 162 2.17 -4.48 10.71
CA TRP A 162 2.95 -3.64 9.81
C TRP A 162 4.37 -3.43 10.32
N TYR A 163 5.33 -3.50 9.42
CA TYR A 163 6.66 -2.95 9.60
C TYR A 163 6.86 -1.80 8.62
N ILE A 164 7.11 -0.59 9.12
CA ILE A 164 7.22 0.63 8.32
C ILE A 164 8.52 1.33 8.67
N ASP A 165 9.46 1.37 7.72
CA ASP A 165 10.78 1.98 7.94
C ASP A 165 11.42 2.49 6.65
N GLY A 166 12.26 3.49 6.77
CA GLY A 166 13.08 4.02 5.67
C GLY A 166 12.30 4.71 4.55
N ASN A 167 10.99 4.88 4.66
CA ASN A 167 10.22 5.55 3.62
C ASN A 167 10.48 7.06 3.65
N MET A 168 10.63 7.65 2.48
CA MET A 168 10.84 9.08 2.31
C MET A 168 9.60 9.75 1.73
N PHE A 169 9.29 10.93 2.26
CA PHE A 169 8.15 11.73 1.83
C PHE A 169 8.60 13.15 1.52
N GLU A 170 8.35 13.63 0.30
CA GLU A 170 8.67 15.00 -0.09
C GLU A 170 7.57 16.01 0.25
N THR A 171 7.94 17.28 0.35
CA THR A 171 6.99 18.37 0.52
C THR A 171 6.16 18.58 -0.74
N ASN A 172 4.90 18.93 -0.59
CA ASN A 172 4.05 19.31 -1.71
C ASN A 172 4.29 20.80 -2.08
N GLU A 173 5.13 21.02 -3.08
CA GLU A 173 5.44 22.38 -3.58
C GLU A 173 4.25 23.04 -4.30
N TYR A 174 3.30 22.24 -4.76
CA TYR A 174 2.20 22.70 -5.61
C TYR A 174 1.02 23.27 -4.82
N LYS A 175 1.05 23.22 -3.51
CA LYS A 175 -0.04 23.69 -2.66
C LYS A 175 0.43 24.60 -1.53
N ASN A 176 -0.21 25.75 -1.40
CA ASN A 176 -0.04 26.67 -0.29
C ASN A 176 -0.67 26.10 1.00
N ASP A 177 -0.15 25.00 1.48
CA ASP A 177 -0.62 24.45 2.74
C ASP A 177 0.14 25.08 3.90
N LYS A 178 -0.59 25.82 4.76
CA LYS A 178 -0.03 26.37 5.99
C LYS A 178 0.39 25.29 7.00
N ASN A 179 -0.11 24.08 6.81
CA ASN A 179 0.21 22.90 7.60
C ASN A 179 1.15 21.95 6.86
N LYS A 180 2.08 22.47 6.07
CA LYS A 180 3.12 21.66 5.47
C LYS A 180 3.71 20.77 6.55
N GLY A 181 3.36 19.48 6.51
CA GLY A 181 3.90 18.53 7.47
C GLY A 181 5.42 18.67 7.45
N ASP A 182 6.05 18.68 8.61
CA ASP A 182 7.49 18.63 8.68
C ASP A 182 7.95 17.25 8.22
N HIS A 183 8.19 17.16 6.93
CA HIS A 183 8.55 15.90 6.27
C HIS A 183 9.87 15.33 6.80
N SER A 184 10.69 16.16 7.42
CA SER A 184 11.88 15.67 8.13
C SER A 184 11.51 14.79 9.31
N LYS A 185 10.40 15.07 9.99
CA LYS A 185 9.88 14.21 11.07
C LYS A 185 9.29 12.91 10.55
N VAL A 186 8.58 12.95 9.40
CA VAL A 186 8.10 11.73 8.74
C VAL A 186 9.26 10.83 8.39
N ASN A 187 10.29 11.39 7.79
CA ASN A 187 11.48 10.66 7.37
C ASN A 187 12.30 10.13 8.56
N ALA A 188 12.27 10.85 9.69
CA ALA A 188 12.92 10.40 10.92
C ALA A 188 12.11 9.33 11.67
N ASN A 189 10.78 9.31 11.51
CA ASN A 189 9.90 8.34 12.14
C ASN A 189 8.65 8.13 11.28
N ASN A 190 8.67 7.15 10.43
CA ASN A 190 7.58 6.84 9.49
C ASN A 190 6.23 6.58 10.16
N TRP A 191 6.21 6.15 11.39
CA TRP A 191 4.97 5.86 12.12
C TRP A 191 4.13 7.09 12.46
N ILE A 192 4.71 8.27 12.51
CA ILE A 192 3.99 9.51 12.85
C ILE A 192 2.87 9.80 11.84
N TYR A 193 3.04 9.40 10.58
CA TYR A 193 2.12 9.70 9.49
C TYR A 193 1.57 8.45 8.77
N ALA A 194 1.77 7.28 9.34
CA ALA A 194 1.17 6.07 8.82
C ALA A 194 -0.30 5.90 9.24
N ASP A 195 -0.75 6.60 10.28
CA ASP A 195 -2.14 6.56 10.75
C ASP A 195 -2.45 7.74 11.68
N GLU A 196 -2.77 8.91 11.14
CA GLU A 196 -3.08 10.10 11.94
C GLU A 196 -4.43 9.97 12.69
N ASN A 197 -5.39 9.27 12.13
CA ASN A 197 -6.74 9.20 12.71
C ASN A 197 -6.81 8.27 13.93
N ASN A 198 -5.77 7.52 14.23
CA ASN A 198 -5.77 6.51 15.28
C ASN A 198 -4.41 6.31 15.93
N SER A 199 -3.87 7.36 16.54
CA SER A 199 -2.61 7.27 17.30
C SER A 199 -2.58 6.13 18.33
N LYS A 200 -3.73 5.72 18.86
CA LYS A 200 -3.85 4.56 19.75
C LYS A 200 -3.78 3.23 19.00
N LYS A 201 -4.22 3.18 17.74
CA LYS A 201 -4.14 1.97 16.89
C LYS A 201 -2.76 1.83 16.26
N ALA A 202 -2.10 2.93 15.92
CA ALA A 202 -0.70 2.91 15.47
C ALA A 202 0.24 2.30 16.52
N VAL A 203 -0.03 2.51 17.80
CA VAL A 203 0.72 1.85 18.88
C VAL A 203 0.50 0.34 18.89
N ASN A 204 -0.73 -0.11 18.61
CA ASN A 204 -1.02 -1.55 18.51
C ASN A 204 -0.41 -2.18 17.24
N LEU A 205 -0.30 -1.44 16.15
CA LEU A 205 0.40 -1.87 14.94
C LEU A 205 1.90 -2.04 15.21
N ARG A 206 2.50 -1.15 16.02
CA ARG A 206 3.89 -1.29 16.47
C ARG A 206 4.17 -2.54 17.29
N ALA A 207 3.21 -3.01 18.05
CA ALA A 207 3.35 -4.26 18.81
C ALA A 207 3.45 -5.51 17.90
N GLY A 208 3.04 -5.41 16.62
CA GLY A 208 3.22 -6.46 15.64
C GLY A 208 4.60 -6.51 14.99
N ILE A 209 5.45 -5.50 15.17
CA ILE A 209 6.78 -5.40 14.55
C ILE A 209 7.67 -6.60 14.90
N ASP A 210 7.64 -7.06 16.14
CA ASP A 210 8.48 -8.17 16.57
C ASP A 210 8.16 -9.47 15.82
N LYS A 211 6.95 -9.62 15.31
CA LYS A 211 6.54 -10.80 14.52
C LYS A 211 6.96 -10.68 13.05
N ILE A 212 6.98 -9.48 12.49
CA ILE A 212 7.36 -9.25 11.08
C ILE A 212 8.87 -9.37 10.89
N ASN A 213 9.67 -9.08 11.90
CA ASN A 213 11.12 -9.30 11.88
C ASN A 213 11.51 -10.77 11.64
N GLU A 214 10.59 -11.72 11.77
CA GLU A 214 10.79 -13.12 11.41
C GLU A 214 10.61 -13.39 9.91
N ILE A 215 10.00 -12.48 9.16
CA ILE A 215 9.95 -12.56 7.69
C ILE A 215 11.35 -12.20 7.19
N LYS A 216 12.18 -13.21 6.99
CA LYS A 216 13.48 -13.01 6.36
C LYS A 216 13.25 -12.46 4.96
N LEU A 217 13.60 -11.17 4.78
CA LEU A 217 13.78 -10.59 3.47
C LEU A 217 14.84 -11.41 2.73
N THR A 218 14.44 -12.35 1.93
CA THR A 218 15.32 -12.90 0.89
C THR A 218 15.34 -11.89 -0.23
N ALA A 219 16.06 -10.78 -0.02
CA ALA A 219 16.48 -9.97 -1.14
C ALA A 219 17.23 -10.90 -2.10
N PRO A 220 16.83 -10.97 -3.39
CA PRO A 220 17.64 -11.67 -4.34
C PRO A 220 19.03 -11.03 -4.29
N SER A 221 20.06 -11.83 -4.02
CA SER A 221 21.44 -11.37 -4.14
C SER A 221 21.58 -10.81 -5.53
N ALA A 222 21.89 -9.51 -5.62
CA ALA A 222 22.29 -8.90 -6.88
C ALA A 222 23.53 -9.67 -7.38
N ASN A 223 23.37 -10.44 -8.41
CA ASN A 223 24.46 -10.95 -9.23
C ASN A 223 24.72 -9.93 -10.33
#